data_7eb4809344efce8ebb17239a77c17336
#
_entry.id   7eb4809344efce8ebb17239a77c17336
#
_cell.length_a   1.000
_cell.length_b   1.000
_cell.length_c   1.000
_cell.angle_alpha   90.00
_cell.angle_beta   90.00
_cell.angle_gamma   90.00
#
_symmetry.space_group_name_H-M   'P 1'
#
loop_
_entity.id
_entity.type
_entity.pdbx_description
1 polymer ?
#
loop_
_entity_poly.entity_id
_entity_poly.type
_entity_poly.pdbx_seq_one_letter_code
_entity_poly.pdbx_strand_id
1 'polypeptide(L)'
;LLVREKSSFVSGSIKGDVNLIKSFYRSLGFYFVKIDAEIQKLEKNRVNIVYTIDKGEKAKISKIYFLGDKKIRDKKLRDIIISEEARFWKFISKNVYLNQERLNLDKRLLINYYKNKGYYEVNITTSNVEYSEGEGFVLTYSIDAGKRYKFKKIFADVSKSLDSSAFFSLEPEFNKLVGAYYSQLKLNNLLEKIDKLSEQKELQFINHSILETLDGSGVEVKINIFEGKKFIIEKINIAGNTVTNDSVIRGELLVDEGDPYSELLVAKSINKIKARNIFGKVEQKTLPGTTNDVKILEINVEEKATGEIMAGAGVGTEGTSFMFSIRENNWLGKGIHLTHNLSISEEKIAGNIAVTDPNYHYSGNQVTTTLNVSATDRAATTGFKSSKTGFSLGM
;
A
#
# COMPACT_ATOMS: atom_id res chain seq x y z
N LEU A 1 -11.07 -8.64 19.89
CA LEU A 1 -11.80 -8.34 21.11
C LEU A 1 -10.82 -8.09 22.26
N LEU A 2 -11.19 -7.20 23.20
CA LEU A 2 -10.41 -6.93 24.42
C LEU A 2 -10.57 -8.07 25.43
N VAL A 3 -11.76 -8.66 25.48
CA VAL A 3 -12.02 -9.85 26.32
C VAL A 3 -11.63 -11.09 25.54
N ARG A 4 -10.78 -11.92 26.14
CA ARG A 4 -10.32 -13.20 25.59
C ARG A 4 -10.82 -14.36 26.44
N GLU A 5 -10.94 -15.52 25.84
CA GLU A 5 -11.25 -16.75 26.57
C GLU A 5 -10.22 -17.00 27.69
N LYS A 6 -10.69 -17.43 28.83
CA LYS A 6 -9.87 -17.74 30.02
C LYS A 6 -9.09 -16.56 30.60
N SER A 7 -9.45 -15.32 30.25
CA SER A 7 -8.88 -14.12 30.88
C SER A 7 -9.71 -13.63 32.04
N SER A 8 -9.14 -12.74 32.87
CA SER A 8 -9.86 -12.09 33.95
C SER A 8 -10.96 -11.19 33.39
N PHE A 9 -12.17 -11.30 33.95
CA PHE A 9 -13.32 -10.52 33.52
C PHE A 9 -13.24 -9.09 34.06
N VAL A 10 -13.33 -8.10 33.14
CA VAL A 10 -13.45 -6.68 33.46
C VAL A 10 -14.67 -6.12 32.74
N SER A 11 -15.70 -5.69 33.50
CA SER A 11 -16.97 -5.23 32.91
C SER A 11 -16.83 -4.04 31.96
N GLY A 12 -15.85 -3.16 32.18
CA GLY A 12 -15.54 -2.04 31.29
C GLY A 12 -15.07 -2.44 29.89
N SER A 13 -14.45 -3.63 29.74
CA SER A 13 -13.96 -4.12 28.47
C SER A 13 -15.07 -4.51 27.50
N ILE A 14 -16.27 -4.86 28.00
CA ILE A 14 -17.44 -5.22 27.17
C ILE A 14 -17.87 -4.03 26.29
N LYS A 15 -17.92 -2.82 26.85
CA LYS A 15 -18.26 -1.61 26.08
C LYS A 15 -17.23 -1.38 24.95
N GLY A 16 -15.96 -1.63 25.24
CA GLY A 16 -14.91 -1.58 24.24
C GLY A 16 -15.11 -2.60 23.11
N ASP A 17 -15.43 -3.84 23.48
CA ASP A 17 -15.70 -4.92 22.52
C ASP A 17 -16.94 -4.63 21.66
N VAL A 18 -18.03 -4.18 22.27
CA VAL A 18 -19.26 -3.75 21.53
C VAL A 18 -18.91 -2.67 20.51
N ASN A 19 -18.11 -1.67 20.88
CA ASN A 19 -17.70 -0.61 19.96
C ASN A 19 -16.79 -1.14 18.84
N LEU A 20 -15.88 -2.04 19.13
CA LEU A 20 -15.01 -2.68 18.14
C LEU A 20 -15.83 -3.51 17.13
N ILE A 21 -16.75 -4.35 17.62
CA ILE A 21 -17.63 -5.14 16.77
C ILE A 21 -18.51 -4.20 15.92
N LYS A 22 -19.08 -3.15 16.52
CA LYS A 22 -19.90 -2.15 15.83
C LYS A 22 -19.11 -1.44 14.71
N SER A 23 -17.87 -1.04 14.99
CA SER A 23 -16.98 -0.42 14.00
C SER A 23 -16.64 -1.40 12.87
N PHE A 24 -16.38 -2.65 13.20
CA PHE A 24 -16.11 -3.70 12.22
C PHE A 24 -17.31 -3.92 11.27
N TYR A 25 -18.52 -4.11 11.80
CA TYR A 25 -19.71 -4.27 10.96
C TYR A 25 -20.04 -3.03 10.13
N ARG A 26 -19.84 -1.82 10.69
CA ARG A 26 -19.98 -0.57 9.94
C ARG A 26 -18.97 -0.48 8.78
N SER A 27 -17.73 -0.94 8.97
CA SER A 27 -16.75 -0.99 7.89
C SER A 27 -17.15 -1.93 6.74
N LEU A 28 -17.98 -2.94 7.04
CA LEU A 28 -18.58 -3.85 6.06
C LEU A 28 -19.86 -3.29 5.40
N GLY A 29 -20.30 -2.08 5.79
CA GLY A 29 -21.47 -1.40 5.25
C GLY A 29 -22.77 -1.59 6.05
N PHE A 30 -22.73 -2.28 7.20
CA PHE A 30 -23.88 -2.44 8.10
C PHE A 30 -23.91 -1.30 9.10
N TYR A 31 -24.34 -0.12 8.65
CA TYR A 31 -24.26 1.10 9.46
C TYR A 31 -25.17 1.06 10.69
N PHE A 32 -26.33 0.44 10.57
CA PHE A 32 -27.35 0.34 11.62
C PHE A 32 -27.24 -0.90 12.51
N VAL A 33 -26.07 -1.59 12.48
CA VAL A 33 -25.85 -2.77 13.30
C VAL A 33 -26.16 -2.49 14.78
N LYS A 34 -26.97 -3.33 15.37
CA LYS A 34 -27.28 -3.36 16.81
C LYS A 34 -26.51 -4.49 17.45
N ILE A 35 -25.88 -4.23 18.56
CA ILE A 35 -25.09 -5.21 19.30
C ILE A 35 -25.46 -5.13 20.76
N ASP A 36 -25.98 -6.21 21.26
CA ASP A 36 -26.30 -6.39 22.66
C ASP A 36 -25.34 -7.39 23.28
N ALA A 37 -24.86 -7.09 24.48
CA ALA A 37 -23.94 -7.93 25.22
C ALA A 37 -24.57 -8.38 26.53
N GLU A 38 -24.73 -9.68 26.69
CA GLU A 38 -25.32 -10.30 27.87
C GLU A 38 -24.26 -11.06 28.66
N ILE A 39 -24.26 -10.86 29.98
CA ILE A 39 -23.33 -11.52 30.90
C ILE A 39 -24.08 -12.64 31.61
N GLN A 40 -23.73 -13.88 31.35
CA GLN A 40 -24.27 -15.06 32.01
C GLN A 40 -23.30 -15.53 33.09
N LYS A 41 -23.69 -15.44 34.33
CA LYS A 41 -22.92 -15.95 35.48
C LYS A 41 -22.96 -17.46 35.52
N LEU A 42 -21.80 -18.08 35.63
CA LEU A 42 -21.61 -19.51 35.76
C LEU A 42 -21.05 -19.86 37.15
N GLU A 43 -21.10 -21.16 37.50
CA GLU A 43 -20.44 -21.65 38.71
C GLU A 43 -18.92 -21.42 38.69
N LYS A 44 -18.30 -21.43 39.88
CA LYS A 44 -16.85 -21.27 40.08
C LYS A 44 -16.31 -19.90 39.63
N ASN A 45 -17.07 -18.82 39.88
CA ASN A 45 -16.68 -17.45 39.58
C ASN A 45 -16.32 -17.22 38.10
N ARG A 46 -17.02 -17.87 37.18
CA ARG A 46 -16.89 -17.74 35.74
C ARG A 46 -18.07 -16.98 35.15
N VAL A 47 -17.85 -16.34 34.00
CA VAL A 47 -18.88 -15.68 33.23
C VAL A 47 -18.78 -16.07 31.76
N ASN A 48 -19.92 -16.24 31.10
CA ASN A 48 -20.02 -16.25 29.65
C ASN A 48 -20.48 -14.87 29.20
N ILE A 49 -19.91 -14.36 28.10
CA ILE A 49 -20.38 -13.14 27.47
C ILE A 49 -20.96 -13.55 26.10
N VAL A 50 -22.22 -13.24 25.91
CA VAL A 50 -22.96 -13.52 24.67
C VAL A 50 -23.16 -12.20 23.95
N TYR A 51 -22.59 -12.05 22.75
CA TYR A 51 -22.83 -10.89 21.89
C TYR A 51 -23.89 -11.27 20.86
N THR A 52 -25.06 -10.66 20.97
CA THR A 52 -26.13 -10.80 19.97
C THR A 52 -26.00 -9.66 18.96
N ILE A 53 -25.86 -10.04 17.68
CA ILE A 53 -25.59 -9.08 16.60
C ILE A 53 -26.74 -9.11 15.60
N ASP A 54 -27.49 -8.00 15.56
CA ASP A 54 -28.45 -7.71 14.49
C ASP A 54 -27.76 -6.79 13.47
N LYS A 55 -27.38 -7.34 12.33
CA LYS A 55 -26.66 -6.62 11.29
C LYS A 55 -27.51 -5.56 10.59
N GLY A 56 -28.83 -5.78 10.51
CA GLY A 56 -29.69 -4.98 9.66
C GLY A 56 -29.31 -5.07 8.16
N GLU A 57 -29.84 -4.18 7.37
CA GLU A 57 -29.52 -4.07 5.95
C GLU A 57 -28.28 -3.22 5.71
N LYS A 58 -27.60 -3.47 4.57
CA LYS A 58 -26.51 -2.62 4.13
C LYS A 58 -27.05 -1.32 3.56
N ALA A 59 -26.66 -0.21 4.15
CA ALA A 59 -27.05 1.11 3.67
C ALA A 59 -26.09 1.59 2.56
N LYS A 60 -26.66 1.88 1.40
CA LYS A 60 -25.94 2.32 0.20
C LYS A 60 -25.92 3.83 0.12
N ILE A 61 -24.89 4.37 -0.52
CA ILE A 61 -24.80 5.78 -0.90
C ILE A 61 -25.63 5.98 -2.16
N SER A 62 -26.73 6.72 -2.06
CA SER A 62 -27.61 6.99 -3.20
C SER A 62 -27.10 8.14 -4.06
N LYS A 63 -26.63 9.22 -3.42
CA LYS A 63 -26.16 10.43 -4.10
C LYS A 63 -24.98 11.06 -3.39
N ILE A 64 -24.12 11.74 -4.17
CA ILE A 64 -22.98 12.50 -3.67
C ILE A 64 -23.04 13.91 -4.26
N TYR A 65 -23.15 14.91 -3.38
CA TYR A 65 -23.19 16.32 -3.74
C TYR A 65 -21.91 17.04 -3.30
N PHE A 66 -21.54 18.04 -4.11
CA PHE A 66 -20.47 18.97 -3.80
C PHE A 66 -21.05 20.38 -3.82
N LEU A 67 -21.02 21.07 -2.68
CA LEU A 67 -21.58 22.40 -2.49
C LEU A 67 -20.49 23.42 -2.18
N GLY A 68 -20.85 24.71 -2.20
CA GLY A 68 -19.97 25.82 -1.86
C GLY A 68 -19.14 26.35 -3.03
N ASP A 69 -18.06 27.06 -2.73
CA ASP A 69 -17.15 27.65 -3.71
C ASP A 69 -16.14 26.61 -4.25
N LYS A 70 -16.64 25.68 -5.04
CA LYS A 70 -15.90 24.49 -5.46
C LYS A 70 -14.97 24.66 -6.68
N LYS A 71 -15.11 25.71 -7.49
CA LYS A 71 -14.27 26.03 -8.67
C LYS A 71 -14.05 24.89 -9.69
N ILE A 72 -14.34 23.63 -9.33
CA ILE A 72 -14.11 22.41 -10.11
C ILE A 72 -15.46 21.72 -10.33
N ARG A 73 -15.63 21.13 -11.51
CA ARG A 73 -16.87 20.45 -11.89
C ARG A 73 -17.10 19.18 -11.07
N ASP A 74 -18.32 18.91 -10.65
CA ASP A 74 -18.71 17.74 -9.83
C ASP A 74 -18.27 16.42 -10.44
N LYS A 75 -18.36 16.27 -11.75
CA LYS A 75 -17.89 15.06 -12.44
C LYS A 75 -16.42 14.77 -12.11
N LYS A 76 -15.56 15.81 -12.12
CA LYS A 76 -14.14 15.64 -11.80
C LYS A 76 -13.92 15.38 -10.32
N LEU A 77 -14.70 15.99 -9.43
CA LEU A 77 -14.61 15.72 -7.98
C LEU A 77 -15.03 14.28 -7.66
N ARG A 78 -16.06 13.75 -8.35
CA ARG A 78 -16.45 12.33 -8.21
C ARG A 78 -15.36 11.36 -8.67
N ASP A 79 -14.56 11.72 -9.67
CA ASP A 79 -13.45 10.87 -10.14
C ASP A 79 -12.28 10.81 -9.14
N ILE A 80 -12.22 11.74 -8.18
CA ILE A 80 -11.13 11.87 -7.21
C ILE A 80 -11.42 11.07 -5.94
N ILE A 81 -12.67 11.04 -5.50
CA ILE A 81 -13.10 10.34 -4.31
C ILE A 81 -13.23 8.83 -4.56
N ILE A 82 -13.11 8.06 -3.48
CA ILE A 82 -13.29 6.60 -3.53
C ILE A 82 -14.74 6.20 -3.32
N SER A 83 -15.50 6.98 -2.53
CA SER A 83 -16.93 6.74 -2.34
C SER A 83 -17.68 6.88 -3.66
N GLU A 84 -18.59 5.95 -3.91
CA GLU A 84 -19.36 5.86 -5.15
C GLU A 84 -20.86 5.83 -4.90
N GLU A 85 -21.62 6.45 -5.83
CA GLU A 85 -23.08 6.30 -5.88
C GLU A 85 -23.46 4.87 -6.25
N ALA A 86 -24.41 4.29 -5.54
CA ALA A 86 -24.96 2.98 -5.86
C ALA A 86 -25.72 3.04 -7.19
N ARG A 87 -25.37 2.13 -8.12
CA ARG A 87 -26.03 1.96 -9.42
C ARG A 87 -26.21 0.48 -9.69
N PHE A 88 -27.21 0.09 -10.51
CA PHE A 88 -27.55 -1.31 -10.71
C PHE A 88 -26.39 -2.16 -11.28
N TRP A 89 -25.45 -1.54 -12.03
CA TRP A 89 -24.27 -2.22 -12.57
C TRP A 89 -23.05 -2.23 -11.62
N LYS A 90 -23.14 -1.56 -10.45
CA LYS A 90 -22.08 -1.52 -9.45
C LYS A 90 -22.33 -2.48 -8.28
N PHE A 91 -22.97 -3.62 -8.54
CA PHE A 91 -23.36 -4.58 -7.50
C PHE A 91 -22.16 -5.26 -6.80
N ILE A 92 -20.98 -5.27 -7.42
CA ILE A 92 -19.74 -5.86 -6.85
C ILE A 92 -18.95 -4.80 -6.04
N SER A 93 -19.13 -3.51 -6.33
CA SER A 93 -18.34 -2.44 -5.68
C SER A 93 -18.69 -2.32 -4.19
N LYS A 94 -17.66 -2.41 -3.35
CA LYS A 94 -17.77 -2.13 -1.91
C LYS A 94 -17.79 -0.63 -1.59
N ASN A 95 -17.45 0.23 -2.56
CA ASN A 95 -17.35 1.68 -2.40
C ASN A 95 -18.71 2.38 -2.35
N VAL A 96 -19.77 1.66 -2.68
CA VAL A 96 -21.15 2.14 -2.63
C VAL A 96 -21.76 2.11 -1.22
N TYR A 97 -21.06 1.55 -0.22
CA TYR A 97 -21.54 1.52 1.15
C TYR A 97 -20.85 2.60 1.98
N LEU A 98 -21.60 3.20 2.92
CA LEU A 98 -21.04 4.23 3.80
C LEU A 98 -19.95 3.65 4.71
N ASN A 99 -18.80 4.33 4.74
CA ASN A 99 -17.68 4.00 5.62
C ASN A 99 -16.98 5.28 6.08
N GLN A 100 -16.85 5.48 7.39
CA GLN A 100 -16.31 6.71 7.98
C GLN A 100 -14.83 6.95 7.61
N GLU A 101 -14.02 5.89 7.57
CA GLU A 101 -12.61 6.00 7.20
C GLU A 101 -12.45 6.42 5.73
N ARG A 102 -13.35 5.90 4.87
CA ARG A 102 -13.39 6.28 3.46
C ARG A 102 -13.81 7.73 3.28
N LEU A 103 -14.79 8.23 4.03
CA LEU A 103 -15.16 9.65 4.02
C LEU A 103 -13.98 10.55 4.39
N ASN A 104 -13.20 10.16 5.41
CA ASN A 104 -11.98 10.89 5.78
C ASN A 104 -10.91 10.83 4.70
N LEU A 105 -10.80 9.70 4.00
CA LEU A 105 -9.90 9.55 2.86
C LEU A 105 -10.35 10.41 1.69
N ASP A 106 -11.63 10.41 1.36
CA ASP A 106 -12.21 11.27 0.32
C ASP A 106 -11.91 12.75 0.57
N LYS A 107 -12.10 13.21 1.81
CA LYS A 107 -11.74 14.59 2.20
C LYS A 107 -10.27 14.89 1.94
N ARG A 108 -9.37 13.98 2.34
CA ARG A 108 -7.93 14.15 2.10
C ARG A 108 -7.59 14.17 0.60
N LEU A 109 -8.21 13.28 -0.18
CA LEU A 109 -8.02 13.23 -1.63
C LEU A 109 -8.47 14.52 -2.30
N LEU A 110 -9.64 15.04 -1.93
CA LEU A 110 -10.14 16.31 -2.42
C LEU A 110 -9.20 17.47 -2.05
N ILE A 111 -8.82 17.59 -0.77
CA ILE A 111 -7.88 18.64 -0.29
C ILE A 111 -6.57 18.57 -1.08
N ASN A 112 -5.97 17.39 -1.21
CA ASN A 112 -4.74 17.20 -1.96
C ASN A 112 -4.88 17.58 -3.43
N TYR A 113 -6.00 17.22 -4.05
CA TYR A 113 -6.28 17.60 -5.42
C TYR A 113 -6.37 19.12 -5.60
N TYR A 114 -7.11 19.81 -4.73
CA TYR A 114 -7.22 21.26 -4.76
C TYR A 114 -5.88 21.94 -4.53
N LYS A 115 -5.12 21.52 -3.51
CA LYS A 115 -3.75 22.02 -3.26
C LYS A 115 -2.86 21.82 -4.47
N ASN A 116 -2.95 20.69 -5.16
CA ASN A 116 -2.19 20.44 -6.39
C ASN A 116 -2.63 21.29 -7.60
N LYS A 117 -3.76 21.99 -7.49
CA LYS A 117 -4.26 22.95 -8.47
C LYS A 117 -4.03 24.41 -8.08
N GLY A 118 -3.35 24.65 -6.97
CA GLY A 118 -2.99 25.98 -6.48
C GLY A 118 -3.93 26.56 -5.42
N TYR A 119 -4.96 25.84 -5.01
CA TYR A 119 -5.88 26.29 -3.97
C TYR A 119 -5.28 25.95 -2.58
N TYR A 120 -4.34 26.77 -2.13
CA TYR A 120 -3.56 26.51 -0.92
C TYR A 120 -4.42 26.46 0.35
N GLU A 121 -5.36 27.39 0.47
CA GLU A 121 -6.24 27.53 1.65
C GLU A 121 -7.52 26.71 1.55
N VAL A 122 -7.62 25.78 0.62
CA VAL A 122 -8.83 24.96 0.47
C VAL A 122 -9.23 24.31 1.79
N ASN A 123 -10.51 24.47 2.12
CA ASN A 123 -11.11 23.84 3.29
C ASN A 123 -12.36 23.05 2.89
N ILE A 124 -12.50 21.87 3.47
CA ILE A 124 -13.72 21.07 3.37
C ILE A 124 -14.36 21.06 4.74
N THR A 125 -15.33 21.97 4.93
CA THR A 125 -15.89 22.31 6.22
C THR A 125 -16.80 21.24 6.77
N THR A 126 -17.60 20.62 5.94
CA THR A 126 -18.54 19.57 6.36
C THR A 126 -18.57 18.44 5.35
N SER A 127 -18.68 17.22 5.88
CA SER A 127 -19.23 16.09 5.16
C SER A 127 -20.54 15.75 5.88
N ASN A 128 -21.66 16.26 5.39
CA ASN A 128 -22.96 15.90 5.92
C ASN A 128 -23.39 14.55 5.33
N VAL A 129 -23.92 13.70 6.19
CA VAL A 129 -24.40 12.37 5.83
C VAL A 129 -25.84 12.29 6.31
N GLU A 130 -26.76 12.33 5.37
CA GLU A 130 -28.17 12.19 5.64
C GLU A 130 -28.65 10.81 5.19
N TYR A 131 -29.46 10.18 6.00
CA TYR A 131 -30.10 8.91 5.66
C TYR A 131 -31.59 9.12 5.39
N SER A 132 -32.05 8.65 4.26
CA SER A 132 -33.46 8.60 3.91
C SER A 132 -33.90 7.15 3.79
N GLU A 133 -34.96 6.79 4.53
CA GLU A 133 -35.50 5.44 4.52
C GLU A 133 -35.98 5.07 3.11
N GLY A 134 -35.53 3.90 2.60
CA GLY A 134 -35.80 3.46 1.23
C GLY A 134 -34.91 4.07 0.14
N GLU A 135 -34.28 5.23 0.37
CA GLU A 135 -33.40 5.89 -0.62
C GLU A 135 -31.91 5.65 -0.32
N GLY A 136 -31.51 5.47 0.95
CA GLY A 136 -30.14 5.28 1.38
C GLY A 136 -29.46 6.55 1.85
N PHE A 137 -28.12 6.60 1.81
CA PHE A 137 -27.33 7.74 2.27
C PHE A 137 -27.10 8.78 1.15
N VAL A 138 -27.28 10.03 1.51
CA VAL A 138 -26.87 11.18 0.72
C VAL A 138 -25.63 11.79 1.36
N LEU A 139 -24.54 11.88 0.59
CA LEU A 139 -23.30 12.51 1.02
C LEU A 139 -23.20 13.92 0.45
N THR A 140 -22.85 14.88 1.28
CA THR A 140 -22.64 16.28 0.85
C THR A 140 -21.29 16.77 1.35
N TYR A 141 -20.40 17.13 0.43
CA TYR A 141 -19.13 17.77 0.73
C TYR A 141 -19.25 19.27 0.50
N SER A 142 -19.11 20.07 1.55
CA SER A 142 -19.06 21.53 1.46
C SER A 142 -17.62 21.98 1.28
N ILE A 143 -17.32 22.59 0.14
CA ILE A 143 -15.97 22.96 -0.28
C ILE A 143 -15.87 24.47 -0.33
N ASP A 144 -14.86 25.01 0.35
CA ASP A 144 -14.39 26.36 0.17
C ASP A 144 -13.01 26.32 -0.44
N ALA A 145 -12.93 26.52 -1.75
CA ALA A 145 -11.67 26.42 -2.49
C ALA A 145 -10.76 27.62 -2.26
N GLY A 146 -11.33 28.77 -1.96
CA GLY A 146 -10.58 30.01 -1.81
C GLY A 146 -9.93 30.50 -3.12
N LYS A 147 -8.81 31.22 -2.98
CA LYS A 147 -8.03 31.75 -4.10
C LYS A 147 -6.96 30.77 -4.57
N ARG A 148 -6.51 30.96 -5.80
CA ARG A 148 -5.34 30.22 -6.31
C ARG A 148 -4.08 31.02 -6.07
N TYR A 149 -3.09 30.34 -5.51
CA TYR A 149 -1.78 30.89 -5.22
C TYR A 149 -0.70 30.31 -6.12
N LYS A 150 0.34 31.09 -6.38
CA LYS A 150 1.54 30.67 -7.08
C LYS A 150 2.70 30.57 -6.09
N PHE A 151 3.71 29.81 -6.43
CA PHE A 151 4.99 29.89 -5.74
C PHE A 151 5.63 31.25 -6.01
N LYS A 152 5.83 32.04 -4.98
CA LYS A 152 6.48 33.35 -5.04
C LYS A 152 8.00 33.22 -4.98
N LYS A 153 8.46 32.39 -4.05
CA LYS A 153 9.87 32.12 -3.81
C LYS A 153 10.04 30.72 -3.26
N ILE A 154 11.08 30.01 -3.71
CA ILE A 154 11.49 28.73 -3.15
C ILE A 154 13.00 28.79 -2.97
N PHE A 155 13.49 28.48 -1.78
CA PHE A 155 14.91 28.47 -1.49
C PHE A 155 15.24 27.45 -0.41
N ALA A 156 16.47 26.96 -0.45
CA ALA A 156 17.03 26.11 0.59
C ALA A 156 17.79 26.97 1.61
N ASP A 157 17.60 26.65 2.88
CA ASP A 157 18.41 27.15 3.99
C ASP A 157 19.20 25.97 4.53
N VAL A 158 20.47 25.91 4.18
CA VAL A 158 21.36 24.81 4.53
C VAL A 158 22.09 25.15 5.83
N SER A 159 22.02 24.23 6.80
CA SER A 159 22.71 24.39 8.08
C SER A 159 24.22 24.62 7.88
N LYS A 160 24.83 25.45 8.72
CA LYS A 160 26.27 25.74 8.71
C LYS A 160 27.16 24.51 8.90
N SER A 161 26.63 23.44 9.42
CA SER A 161 27.33 22.14 9.58
C SER A 161 27.52 21.39 8.26
N LEU A 162 26.81 21.80 7.20
CA LEU A 162 26.82 21.14 5.88
C LEU A 162 27.46 22.07 4.83
N ASP A 163 28.09 21.45 3.84
CA ASP A 163 28.55 22.17 2.67
C ASP A 163 27.35 22.55 1.78
N SER A 164 27.00 23.84 1.79
CA SER A 164 25.90 24.38 0.99
C SER A 164 26.09 24.18 -0.52
N SER A 165 27.34 24.10 -0.99
CA SER A 165 27.66 23.90 -2.41
C SER A 165 27.13 22.56 -2.93
N ALA A 166 26.98 21.58 -2.04
CA ALA A 166 26.41 20.29 -2.37
C ALA A 166 25.00 20.40 -2.95
N PHE A 167 24.24 21.42 -2.58
CA PHE A 167 22.83 21.59 -2.94
C PHE A 167 22.59 22.66 -4.04
N PHE A 168 23.62 23.33 -4.56
CA PHE A 168 23.49 24.34 -5.63
C PHE A 168 22.86 23.77 -6.92
N SER A 169 23.06 22.50 -7.18
CA SER A 169 22.44 21.80 -8.33
C SER A 169 20.91 21.78 -8.29
N LEU A 170 20.28 22.07 -7.14
CA LEU A 170 18.82 22.14 -6.98
C LEU A 170 18.25 23.53 -7.29
N GLU A 171 19.04 24.59 -7.34
CA GLU A 171 18.57 25.96 -7.63
C GLU A 171 17.77 26.06 -8.95
N PRO A 172 18.19 25.45 -10.07
CA PRO A 172 17.40 25.42 -11.29
C PRO A 172 16.02 24.78 -11.12
N GLU A 173 15.93 23.75 -10.25
CA GLU A 173 14.67 23.08 -9.97
C GLU A 173 13.73 23.94 -9.13
N PHE A 174 14.27 24.73 -8.18
CA PHE A 174 13.51 25.72 -7.42
C PHE A 174 12.96 26.81 -8.36
N ASN A 175 13.82 27.35 -9.21
CA ASN A 175 13.46 28.41 -10.15
C ASN A 175 12.39 27.98 -11.17
N LYS A 176 12.37 26.73 -11.60
CA LYS A 176 11.31 26.17 -12.47
C LYS A 176 9.91 26.22 -11.84
N LEU A 177 9.84 26.19 -10.52
CA LEU A 177 8.57 26.21 -9.81
C LEU A 177 8.09 27.62 -9.50
N VAL A 178 8.97 28.59 -9.39
CA VAL A 178 8.60 30.00 -9.13
C VAL A 178 7.70 30.53 -10.24
N GLY A 179 6.58 31.16 -9.85
CA GLY A 179 5.55 31.63 -10.77
C GLY A 179 4.54 30.57 -11.23
N ALA A 180 4.82 29.28 -11.02
CA ALA A 180 3.85 28.22 -11.24
C ALA A 180 2.80 28.20 -10.13
N TYR A 181 1.62 27.64 -10.41
CA TYR A 181 0.62 27.43 -9.36
C TYR A 181 1.15 26.46 -8.30
N TYR A 182 0.83 26.77 -7.04
CA TYR A 182 1.15 25.93 -5.89
C TYR A 182 0.71 24.48 -6.12
N SER A 183 1.52 23.54 -5.68
CA SER A 183 1.23 22.12 -5.74
C SER A 183 2.04 21.35 -4.68
N GLN A 184 1.34 20.74 -3.76
CA GLN A 184 1.94 19.87 -2.74
C GLN A 184 2.77 18.74 -3.36
N LEU A 185 2.25 18.14 -4.46
CA LEU A 185 2.96 17.08 -5.17
C LEU A 185 4.31 17.56 -5.74
N LYS A 186 4.34 18.78 -6.29
CA LYS A 186 5.61 19.35 -6.82
C LYS A 186 6.63 19.58 -5.71
N LEU A 187 6.19 20.03 -4.54
CA LEU A 187 7.05 20.16 -3.36
C LEU A 187 7.57 18.80 -2.89
N ASN A 188 6.73 17.81 -2.78
CA ASN A 188 7.17 16.46 -2.41
C ASN A 188 8.20 15.90 -3.40
N ASN A 189 7.98 16.07 -4.70
CA ASN A 189 8.96 15.67 -5.72
C ASN A 189 10.28 16.43 -5.59
N LEU A 190 10.25 17.68 -5.12
CA LEU A 190 11.44 18.46 -4.87
C LEU A 190 12.22 17.92 -3.65
N LEU A 191 11.51 17.55 -2.58
CA LEU A 191 12.13 16.90 -1.41
C LEU A 191 12.76 15.55 -1.78
N GLU A 192 12.09 14.74 -2.58
CA GLU A 192 12.66 13.50 -3.10
C GLU A 192 13.95 13.71 -3.90
N LYS A 193 14.09 14.87 -4.59
CA LYS A 193 15.31 15.21 -5.28
C LYS A 193 16.43 15.58 -4.30
N ILE A 194 16.10 16.24 -3.18
CA ILE A 194 17.06 16.52 -2.11
C ILE A 194 17.56 15.21 -1.51
N ASP A 195 16.66 14.27 -1.22
CA ASP A 195 17.01 12.96 -0.69
C ASP A 195 17.94 12.18 -1.64
N LYS A 196 17.59 12.13 -2.93
CA LYS A 196 18.41 11.49 -3.96
C LYS A 196 19.78 12.13 -4.11
N LEU A 197 19.84 13.46 -4.04
CA LEU A 197 21.11 14.19 -4.12
C LEU A 197 21.98 13.89 -2.90
N SER A 198 21.38 13.86 -1.71
CA SER A 198 22.08 13.50 -0.47
C SER A 198 22.64 12.07 -0.55
N GLU A 199 21.86 11.13 -1.09
CA GLU A 199 22.30 9.75 -1.33
C GLU A 199 23.48 9.67 -2.34
N GLN A 200 23.38 10.39 -3.46
CA GLN A 200 24.43 10.41 -4.50
C GLN A 200 25.75 11.04 -4.02
N LYS A 201 25.66 11.96 -3.08
CA LYS A 201 26.83 12.63 -2.48
C LYS A 201 27.30 11.98 -1.18
N GLU A 202 26.73 10.84 -0.83
CA GLU A 202 27.06 10.09 0.39
C GLU A 202 26.89 10.90 1.68
N LEU A 203 26.00 11.91 1.64
CA LEU A 203 25.70 12.75 2.80
C LEU A 203 24.77 12.01 3.75
N GLN A 204 25.34 11.52 4.84
CA GLN A 204 24.59 10.77 5.86
C GLN A 204 23.82 11.71 6.81
N PHE A 205 22.71 11.23 7.34
CA PHE A 205 21.90 11.91 8.37
C PHE A 205 21.31 13.26 7.95
N ILE A 206 21.14 13.49 6.66
CA ILE A 206 20.47 14.71 6.18
C ILE A 206 18.98 14.60 6.42
N ASN A 207 18.44 15.62 7.08
CA ASN A 207 17.02 15.83 7.26
C ASN A 207 16.61 17.14 6.60
N HIS A 208 15.35 17.23 6.23
CA HIS A 208 14.78 18.47 5.73
C HIS A 208 13.42 18.75 6.36
N SER A 209 13.06 20.02 6.44
CA SER A 209 11.73 20.48 6.81
C SER A 209 11.29 21.60 5.91
N ILE A 210 9.99 21.70 5.65
CA ILE A 210 9.40 22.78 4.86
C ILE A 210 8.73 23.77 5.79
N LEU A 211 9.00 25.04 5.56
CA LEU A 211 8.23 26.13 6.10
C LEU A 211 7.55 26.87 4.92
N GLU A 212 6.24 26.81 4.89
CA GLU A 212 5.41 27.50 3.92
C GLU A 212 4.83 28.76 4.55
N THR A 213 4.99 29.89 3.91
CA THR A 213 4.45 31.17 4.37
C THR A 213 3.64 31.79 3.26
N LEU A 214 2.38 32.14 3.57
CA LEU A 214 1.51 32.87 2.65
C LEU A 214 1.82 34.37 2.75
N ASP A 215 2.26 34.97 1.66
CA ASP A 215 2.50 36.39 1.56
C ASP A 215 1.62 36.97 0.44
N GLY A 216 0.51 37.55 0.85
CA GLY A 216 -0.45 38.33 0.04
C GLY A 216 -0.83 37.73 -1.32
N SER A 217 0.14 37.57 -2.21
CA SER A 217 -0.07 37.13 -3.60
C SER A 217 0.47 35.73 -3.92
N GLY A 218 1.22 35.10 -3.00
CA GLY A 218 1.85 33.81 -3.30
C GLY A 218 2.34 33.08 -2.06
N VAL A 219 2.82 31.85 -2.26
CA VAL A 219 3.41 31.01 -1.23
C VAL A 219 4.94 31.10 -1.33
N GLU A 220 5.55 31.51 -0.25
CA GLU A 220 7.00 31.39 -0.08
C GLU A 220 7.32 30.07 0.61
N VAL A 221 8.29 29.34 0.07
CA VAL A 221 8.71 28.04 0.56
C VAL A 221 10.16 28.09 0.96
N LYS A 222 10.42 27.90 2.23
CA LYS A 222 11.76 27.74 2.79
C LYS A 222 11.97 26.26 3.11
N ILE A 223 12.98 25.66 2.50
CA ILE A 223 13.37 24.28 2.77
C ILE A 223 14.61 24.32 3.66
N ASN A 224 14.43 23.98 4.93
CA ASN A 224 15.56 23.86 5.84
C ASN A 224 16.20 22.50 5.64
N ILE A 225 17.51 22.48 5.34
CA ILE A 225 18.32 21.26 5.20
C ILE A 225 19.34 21.25 6.32
N PHE A 226 19.33 20.22 7.14
CA PHE A 226 20.18 20.15 8.33
C PHE A 226 20.62 18.73 8.62
N GLU A 227 21.73 18.60 9.34
CA GLU A 227 22.19 17.32 9.85
C GLU A 227 21.32 16.91 11.05
N GLY A 228 20.62 15.80 10.91
CA GLY A 228 19.81 15.24 11.98
C GLY A 228 20.63 14.53 13.04
N LYS A 229 19.98 14.06 14.10
CA LYS A 229 20.64 13.20 15.07
C LYS A 229 21.13 11.93 14.39
N LYS A 230 22.38 11.59 14.64
CA LYS A 230 23.00 10.35 14.16
C LYS A 230 22.45 9.20 14.98
N PHE A 231 21.80 8.28 14.34
CA PHE A 231 21.38 7.01 14.93
C PHE A 231 22.02 5.88 14.18
N ILE A 232 22.44 4.86 14.89
CA ILE A 232 22.96 3.62 14.32
C ILE A 232 21.91 2.53 14.50
N ILE A 233 21.78 1.64 13.56
CA ILE A 233 20.93 0.44 13.70
C ILE A 233 21.66 -0.55 14.60
N GLU A 234 21.16 -0.73 15.81
CA GLU A 234 21.71 -1.67 16.76
C GLU A 234 21.35 -3.11 16.37
N LYS A 235 20.09 -3.32 15.99
CA LYS A 235 19.57 -4.65 15.68
C LYS A 235 18.38 -4.56 14.74
N ILE A 236 18.25 -5.58 13.87
CA ILE A 236 17.10 -5.77 13.00
C ILE A 236 16.39 -7.06 13.44
N ASN A 237 15.21 -6.92 14.03
CA ASN A 237 14.35 -8.04 14.43
C ASN A 237 13.33 -8.30 13.35
N ILE A 238 13.24 -9.54 12.87
CA ILE A 238 12.24 -10.00 11.91
C ILE A 238 11.32 -10.99 12.63
N ALA A 239 10.00 -10.81 12.45
CA ALA A 239 9.01 -11.67 13.08
C ALA A 239 7.82 -11.94 12.13
N GLY A 240 7.15 -13.09 12.32
CA GLY A 240 5.99 -13.49 11.55
C GLY A 240 6.30 -14.35 10.33
N ASN A 241 7.57 -14.56 10.01
CA ASN A 241 8.04 -15.44 8.93
C ASN A 241 8.15 -16.89 9.42
N THR A 242 7.04 -17.60 9.47
CA THR A 242 6.98 -19.00 9.96
C THR A 242 7.42 -20.02 8.93
N VAL A 243 7.23 -19.73 7.64
CA VAL A 243 7.60 -20.56 6.49
C VAL A 243 8.79 -19.97 5.73
N THR A 244 8.77 -18.63 5.55
CA THR A 244 9.82 -17.93 4.80
C THR A 244 11.10 -17.82 5.61
N ASN A 245 12.24 -18.18 5.01
CA ASN A 245 13.54 -18.04 5.65
C ASN A 245 13.84 -16.55 5.93
N ASP A 246 14.46 -16.28 7.09
CA ASP A 246 14.89 -14.94 7.50
C ASP A 246 15.78 -14.27 6.45
N SER A 247 16.67 -15.05 5.82
CA SER A 247 17.58 -14.58 4.76
C SER A 247 16.86 -13.98 3.54
N VAL A 248 15.64 -14.42 3.23
CA VAL A 248 14.85 -13.87 2.12
C VAL A 248 14.42 -12.42 2.41
N ILE A 249 14.10 -12.14 3.64
CA ILE A 249 13.72 -10.80 4.09
C ILE A 249 14.97 -9.92 4.24
N ARG A 250 16.02 -10.44 4.91
CA ARG A 250 17.29 -9.73 5.08
C ARG A 250 17.95 -9.38 3.74
N GLY A 251 17.89 -10.26 2.75
CA GLY A 251 18.44 -10.02 1.41
C GLY A 251 17.75 -8.89 0.63
N GLU A 252 16.62 -8.41 1.06
CA GLU A 252 15.94 -7.24 0.48
C GLU A 252 16.20 -5.94 1.25
N LEU A 253 16.90 -6.01 2.38
CA LEU A 253 17.26 -4.83 3.14
C LEU A 253 18.40 -4.07 2.45
N LEU A 254 18.31 -2.75 2.50
CA LEU A 254 19.32 -1.80 2.05
C LEU A 254 20.11 -1.20 3.22
N VAL A 255 19.86 -1.70 4.41
CA VAL A 255 20.53 -1.32 5.67
C VAL A 255 20.86 -2.58 6.45
N ASP A 256 21.94 -2.54 7.21
CA ASP A 256 22.37 -3.63 8.07
C ASP A 256 22.56 -3.19 9.53
N GLU A 257 22.78 -4.14 10.42
CA GLU A 257 23.12 -3.87 11.80
C GLU A 257 24.49 -3.21 11.88
N GLY A 258 24.60 -2.08 12.57
CA GLY A 258 25.79 -1.22 12.59
C GLY A 258 25.75 -0.06 11.58
N ASP A 259 24.86 -0.09 10.62
CA ASP A 259 24.72 0.99 9.64
C ASP A 259 24.05 2.25 10.23
N PRO A 260 24.32 3.41 9.64
CA PRO A 260 23.55 4.62 9.91
C PRO A 260 22.07 4.41 9.60
N TYR A 261 21.21 4.76 10.56
CA TYR A 261 19.76 4.70 10.35
C TYR A 261 19.32 5.74 9.32
N SER A 262 18.77 5.29 8.20
CA SER A 262 18.15 6.11 7.17
C SER A 262 16.70 5.71 6.98
N GLU A 263 15.76 6.60 7.26
CA GLU A 263 14.33 6.35 7.07
C GLU A 263 14.01 6.03 5.60
N LEU A 264 14.69 6.70 4.67
CA LEU A 264 14.55 6.48 3.23
C LEU A 264 15.00 5.06 2.83
N LEU A 265 16.17 4.61 3.28
CA LEU A 265 16.67 3.26 2.97
C LEU A 265 15.80 2.19 3.61
N VAL A 266 15.33 2.40 4.84
CA VAL A 266 14.38 1.51 5.51
C VAL A 266 13.07 1.43 4.71
N ALA A 267 12.50 2.57 4.30
CA ALA A 267 11.28 2.59 3.50
C ALA A 267 11.46 1.88 2.14
N LYS A 268 12.60 2.09 1.46
CA LYS A 268 12.96 1.37 0.22
C LYS A 268 13.07 -0.15 0.47
N SER A 269 13.69 -0.55 1.56
CA SER A 269 13.80 -1.96 1.97
C SER A 269 12.43 -2.61 2.16
N ILE A 270 11.54 -1.94 2.89
CA ILE A 270 10.17 -2.42 3.10
C ILE A 270 9.40 -2.54 1.77
N ASN A 271 9.59 -1.60 0.84
CA ASN A 271 8.98 -1.68 -0.48
C ASN A 271 9.54 -2.85 -1.31
N LYS A 272 10.84 -3.15 -1.22
CA LYS A 272 11.44 -4.34 -1.85
C LYS A 272 10.84 -5.63 -1.28
N ILE A 273 10.71 -5.75 0.04
CA ILE A 273 10.06 -6.90 0.68
C ILE A 273 8.60 -7.05 0.21
N LYS A 274 7.84 -5.95 0.14
CA LYS A 274 6.45 -5.95 -0.38
C LYS A 274 6.40 -6.38 -1.85
N ALA A 275 7.36 -5.94 -2.65
CA ALA A 275 7.44 -6.26 -4.08
C ALA A 275 7.65 -7.76 -4.34
N ARG A 276 8.21 -8.51 -3.40
CA ARG A 276 8.31 -9.99 -3.47
C ARG A 276 6.94 -10.67 -3.54
N ASN A 277 5.90 -9.99 -3.07
CA ASN A 277 4.51 -10.47 -3.12
C ASN A 277 4.26 -11.84 -2.45
N ILE A 278 5.09 -12.19 -1.48
CA ILE A 278 4.97 -13.42 -0.68
C ILE A 278 4.33 -13.18 0.70
N PHE A 279 4.17 -11.91 1.07
CA PHE A 279 3.55 -11.49 2.33
C PHE A 279 2.22 -10.80 2.07
N GLY A 280 1.24 -11.04 2.94
CA GLY A 280 -0.04 -10.33 2.98
C GLY A 280 0.09 -8.94 3.60
N LYS A 281 0.97 -8.81 4.59
CA LYS A 281 1.26 -7.56 5.30
C LYS A 281 2.74 -7.48 5.62
N VAL A 282 3.29 -6.27 5.52
CA VAL A 282 4.66 -5.96 5.95
C VAL A 282 4.60 -4.63 6.69
N GLU A 283 4.92 -4.65 7.97
CA GLU A 283 4.98 -3.48 8.85
C GLU A 283 6.38 -3.33 9.40
N GLN A 284 6.79 -2.09 9.59
CA GLN A 284 8.03 -1.77 10.28
C GLN A 284 7.77 -0.87 11.48
N LYS A 285 8.55 -1.03 12.53
CA LYS A 285 8.59 -0.14 13.68
C LYS A 285 10.03 0.14 14.02
N THR A 286 10.30 1.37 14.45
CA THR A 286 11.61 1.76 14.95
C THR A 286 11.48 2.01 16.45
N LEU A 287 12.25 1.28 17.23
CA LEU A 287 12.28 1.38 18.69
C LEU A 287 13.59 2.02 19.15
N PRO A 288 13.61 2.69 20.32
CA PRO A 288 14.85 3.07 20.99
C PRO A 288 15.69 1.80 21.28
N GLY A 289 16.99 1.90 21.07
CA GLY A 289 17.91 0.83 21.42
C GLY A 289 18.44 0.95 22.85
N THR A 290 19.58 0.31 23.13
CA THR A 290 20.20 0.28 24.45
C THR A 290 20.76 1.63 24.89
N THR A 291 21.11 2.49 23.94
CA THR A 291 21.58 3.87 24.16
C THR A 291 20.75 4.88 23.38
N ASN A 292 20.91 6.18 23.68
CA ASN A 292 20.12 7.25 23.06
C ASN A 292 20.47 7.52 21.58
N ASP A 293 21.53 6.94 21.06
CA ASP A 293 22.07 7.11 19.71
C ASP A 293 21.92 5.87 18.84
N VAL A 294 21.30 4.81 19.35
CA VAL A 294 21.01 3.59 18.59
C VAL A 294 19.50 3.31 18.50
N LYS A 295 19.12 2.61 17.44
CA LYS A 295 17.73 2.21 17.16
C LYS A 295 17.63 0.74 16.83
N ILE A 296 16.54 0.12 17.24
CA ILE A 296 16.18 -1.23 16.86
C ILE A 296 15.11 -1.15 15.77
N LEU A 297 15.33 -1.82 14.66
CA LEU A 297 14.36 -1.95 13.58
C LEU A 297 13.59 -3.25 13.73
N GLU A 298 12.29 -3.18 13.92
CA GLU A 298 11.40 -4.34 13.93
C GLU A 298 10.64 -4.41 12.61
N ILE A 299 10.72 -5.57 11.94
CA ILE A 299 10.01 -5.87 10.70
C ILE A 299 9.06 -7.03 11.00
N ASN A 300 7.77 -6.75 10.97
CA ASN A 300 6.74 -7.76 11.17
C ASN A 300 6.07 -8.09 9.84
N VAL A 301 6.10 -9.35 9.47
CA VAL A 301 5.47 -9.84 8.25
C VAL A 301 4.31 -10.78 8.57
N GLU A 302 3.31 -10.80 7.72
CA GLU A 302 2.20 -11.75 7.75
C GLU A 302 2.24 -12.56 6.46
N GLU A 303 2.49 -13.84 6.57
CA GLU A 303 2.58 -14.73 5.41
C GLU A 303 1.21 -14.93 4.76
N LYS A 304 1.21 -15.17 3.46
CA LYS A 304 0.01 -15.54 2.71
C LYS A 304 0.29 -16.77 1.86
N ALA A 305 -0.78 -17.41 1.37
CA ALA A 305 -0.65 -18.46 0.37
C ALA A 305 0.05 -17.91 -0.89
N THR A 306 1.13 -18.57 -1.31
CA THR A 306 1.98 -18.17 -2.44
C THR A 306 1.85 -19.12 -3.64
N GLY A 307 1.19 -20.27 -3.42
CA GLY A 307 0.87 -21.27 -4.44
C GLY A 307 -0.43 -20.95 -5.20
N GLU A 308 -0.40 -21.15 -6.51
CA GLU A 308 -1.53 -20.96 -7.41
C GLU A 308 -1.60 -22.13 -8.38
N ILE A 309 -2.81 -22.69 -8.55
CA ILE A 309 -3.11 -23.75 -9.52
C ILE A 309 -4.14 -23.21 -10.51
N MET A 310 -3.85 -23.33 -11.78
CA MET A 310 -4.74 -22.94 -12.87
C MET A 310 -5.00 -24.14 -13.78
N ALA A 311 -6.25 -24.31 -14.20
CA ALA A 311 -6.63 -25.26 -15.22
C ALA A 311 -7.51 -24.55 -16.23
N GLY A 312 -7.33 -24.83 -17.51
CA GLY A 312 -8.08 -24.24 -18.60
C GLY A 312 -8.32 -25.22 -19.73
N ALA A 313 -9.37 -25.02 -20.50
CA ALA A 313 -9.64 -25.71 -21.73
C ALA A 313 -9.95 -24.70 -22.83
N GLY A 314 -9.54 -25.01 -24.05
CA GLY A 314 -9.77 -24.18 -25.23
C GLY A 314 -9.93 -24.99 -26.49
N VAL A 315 -10.50 -24.39 -27.51
CA VAL A 315 -10.62 -24.96 -28.85
C VAL A 315 -9.93 -24.03 -29.83
N GLY A 316 -9.04 -24.55 -30.65
CA GLY A 316 -8.27 -23.81 -31.62
C GLY A 316 -8.04 -24.60 -32.91
N THR A 317 -7.15 -24.10 -33.76
CA THR A 317 -6.74 -24.75 -35.02
C THR A 317 -6.05 -26.11 -34.82
N GLU A 318 -5.51 -26.38 -33.63
CA GLU A 318 -4.87 -27.64 -33.23
C GLU A 318 -5.86 -28.57 -32.45
N GLY A 319 -7.17 -28.36 -32.61
CA GLY A 319 -8.21 -29.10 -31.91
C GLY A 319 -8.48 -28.58 -30.50
N THR A 320 -9.01 -29.45 -29.65
CA THR A 320 -9.27 -29.15 -28.23
C THR A 320 -7.95 -29.21 -27.45
N SER A 321 -7.73 -28.21 -26.61
CA SER A 321 -6.54 -28.14 -25.74
C SER A 321 -6.90 -28.00 -24.29
N PHE A 322 -6.10 -28.63 -23.42
CA PHE A 322 -6.16 -28.51 -21.98
C PHE A 322 -4.85 -27.92 -21.48
N MET A 323 -4.94 -26.95 -20.59
CA MET A 323 -3.77 -26.36 -19.92
C MET A 323 -3.87 -26.56 -18.43
N PHE A 324 -2.74 -26.90 -17.82
CA PHE A 324 -2.58 -26.99 -16.39
C PHE A 324 -1.31 -26.26 -15.97
N SER A 325 -1.42 -25.40 -14.98
CA SER A 325 -0.30 -24.60 -14.49
C SER A 325 -0.27 -24.61 -12.97
N ILE A 326 0.92 -24.86 -12.41
CA ILE A 326 1.21 -24.67 -11.00
C ILE A 326 2.28 -23.59 -10.91
N ARG A 327 2.02 -22.60 -10.05
CA ARG A 327 3.00 -21.56 -9.72
C ARG A 327 3.14 -21.48 -8.20
N GLU A 328 4.37 -21.47 -7.72
CA GLU A 328 4.70 -21.23 -6.33
C GLU A 328 5.75 -20.10 -6.26
N ASN A 329 5.45 -19.04 -5.52
CA ASN A 329 6.32 -17.85 -5.46
C ASN A 329 7.28 -17.86 -4.27
N ASN A 330 7.15 -18.83 -3.38
CA ASN A 330 8.00 -18.99 -2.20
C ASN A 330 8.42 -20.45 -1.98
N TRP A 331 8.92 -21.08 -3.01
CA TRP A 331 9.25 -22.51 -2.98
C TRP A 331 10.24 -22.83 -1.87
N LEU A 332 9.85 -23.75 -0.99
CA LEU A 332 10.59 -24.17 0.20
C LEU A 332 10.93 -23.01 1.17
N GLY A 333 10.15 -21.93 1.17
CA GLY A 333 10.41 -20.76 2.00
C GLY A 333 11.63 -19.92 1.60
N LYS A 334 12.19 -20.18 0.41
CA LYS A 334 13.43 -19.53 -0.10
C LYS A 334 13.16 -18.32 -0.99
N GLY A 335 11.89 -17.92 -1.15
CA GLY A 335 11.51 -16.83 -2.06
C GLY A 335 11.79 -17.15 -3.54
N ILE A 336 12.02 -18.41 -3.87
CA ILE A 336 12.25 -18.87 -5.24
C ILE A 336 10.90 -19.11 -5.90
N HIS A 337 10.78 -18.71 -7.18
CA HIS A 337 9.58 -18.97 -7.96
C HIS A 337 9.72 -20.29 -8.72
N LEU A 338 8.80 -21.21 -8.50
CA LEU A 338 8.65 -22.43 -9.28
C LEU A 338 7.42 -22.30 -10.16
N THR A 339 7.55 -22.55 -11.44
CA THR A 339 6.43 -22.59 -12.39
C THR A 339 6.48 -23.90 -13.16
N HIS A 340 5.36 -24.61 -13.20
CA HIS A 340 5.20 -25.80 -14.04
C HIS A 340 3.97 -25.60 -14.89
N ASN A 341 4.11 -25.69 -16.20
CA ASN A 341 3.01 -25.62 -17.16
C ASN A 341 2.96 -26.91 -17.97
N LEU A 342 1.77 -27.42 -18.19
CA LEU A 342 1.48 -28.57 -19.05
C LEU A 342 0.34 -28.18 -20.00
N SER A 343 0.56 -28.38 -21.29
CA SER A 343 -0.46 -28.18 -22.33
C SER A 343 -0.59 -29.47 -23.11
N ILE A 344 -1.83 -29.94 -23.28
CA ILE A 344 -2.14 -31.16 -23.99
C ILE A 344 -3.21 -30.79 -25.05
N SER A 345 -2.93 -31.07 -26.31
CA SER A 345 -3.89 -31.01 -27.40
C SER A 345 -3.89 -32.29 -28.20
N GLU A 346 -4.76 -32.40 -29.21
CA GLU A 346 -4.89 -33.58 -30.03
C GLU A 346 -3.58 -33.91 -30.78
N GLU A 347 -2.82 -32.88 -31.18
CA GLU A 347 -1.59 -33.03 -31.98
C GLU A 347 -0.32 -32.73 -31.17
N LYS A 348 -0.43 -32.18 -29.93
CA LYS A 348 0.76 -31.69 -29.20
C LYS A 348 0.63 -31.84 -27.69
N ILE A 349 1.70 -32.35 -27.09
CA ILE A 349 1.92 -32.28 -25.66
C ILE A 349 3.16 -31.41 -25.42
N ALA A 350 3.02 -30.40 -24.59
CA ALA A 350 4.13 -29.53 -24.24
C ALA A 350 4.12 -29.23 -22.75
N GLY A 351 5.28 -29.28 -22.14
CA GLY A 351 5.46 -28.92 -20.74
C GLY A 351 6.73 -28.12 -20.53
N ASN A 352 6.70 -27.23 -19.53
CA ASN A 352 7.90 -26.57 -19.07
C ASN A 352 7.93 -26.49 -17.55
N ILE A 353 9.15 -26.57 -17.00
CA ILE A 353 9.41 -26.29 -15.59
C ILE A 353 10.43 -25.14 -15.57
N ALA A 354 10.09 -24.09 -14.87
CA ALA A 354 10.96 -22.93 -14.65
C ALA A 354 11.19 -22.70 -13.16
N VAL A 355 12.46 -22.53 -12.79
CA VAL A 355 12.87 -22.13 -11.44
C VAL A 355 13.56 -20.79 -11.56
N THR A 356 13.04 -19.78 -10.87
CA THR A 356 13.55 -18.42 -10.87
C THR A 356 13.92 -18.00 -9.47
N ASP A 357 15.18 -17.65 -9.27
CA ASP A 357 15.66 -16.94 -8.09
C ASP A 357 15.70 -15.45 -8.44
N PRO A 358 14.82 -14.62 -7.89
CA PRO A 358 14.73 -13.20 -8.26
C PRO A 358 15.80 -12.33 -7.59
N ASN A 359 16.60 -12.89 -6.67
CA ASN A 359 17.71 -12.18 -6.02
C ASN A 359 18.85 -13.15 -5.73
N TYR A 360 19.41 -13.70 -6.83
CA TYR A 360 20.43 -14.74 -6.77
C TYR A 360 21.66 -14.27 -5.99
N HIS A 361 22.01 -14.99 -4.93
CA HIS A 361 23.08 -14.62 -4.01
C HIS A 361 23.01 -13.18 -3.50
N TYR A 362 21.81 -12.64 -3.34
CA TYR A 362 21.57 -11.25 -2.88
C TYR A 362 22.24 -10.16 -3.75
N SER A 363 22.54 -10.50 -4.99
CA SER A 363 23.23 -9.61 -5.95
C SER A 363 22.30 -8.59 -6.63
N GLY A 364 21.00 -8.69 -6.41
CA GLY A 364 19.98 -7.92 -7.13
C GLY A 364 19.69 -8.46 -8.53
N ASN A 365 20.38 -9.52 -8.97
CA ASN A 365 20.18 -10.15 -10.27
C ASN A 365 19.20 -11.32 -10.15
N GLN A 366 18.33 -11.45 -11.15
CA GLN A 366 17.45 -12.59 -11.28
C GLN A 366 18.12 -13.68 -12.11
N VAL A 367 18.06 -14.93 -11.64
CA VAL A 367 18.50 -16.10 -12.40
C VAL A 367 17.31 -17.02 -12.64
N THR A 368 17.10 -17.39 -13.91
CA THR A 368 16.02 -18.30 -14.31
C THR A 368 16.59 -19.51 -15.04
N THR A 369 16.22 -20.69 -14.58
CA THR A 369 16.53 -21.97 -15.24
C THR A 369 15.22 -22.56 -15.76
N THR A 370 15.16 -22.93 -17.03
CA THR A 370 13.96 -23.51 -17.64
C THR A 370 14.29 -24.79 -18.39
N LEU A 371 13.47 -25.82 -18.16
CA LEU A 371 13.43 -27.04 -18.95
C LEU A 371 12.13 -27.09 -19.74
N ASN A 372 12.24 -27.26 -21.06
CA ASN A 372 11.11 -27.35 -21.96
C ASN A 372 11.08 -28.71 -22.65
N VAL A 373 9.92 -29.34 -22.70
CA VAL A 373 9.71 -30.60 -23.42
C VAL A 373 8.44 -30.45 -24.27
N SER A 374 8.53 -30.86 -25.53
CA SER A 374 7.33 -30.93 -26.37
C SER A 374 7.40 -32.08 -27.35
N ALA A 375 6.26 -32.74 -27.54
CA ALA A 375 6.08 -33.75 -28.56
C ALA A 375 4.89 -33.33 -29.44
N THR A 376 5.09 -33.34 -30.76
CA THR A 376 4.06 -33.02 -31.76
C THR A 376 3.89 -34.20 -32.69
N ASP A 377 2.66 -34.68 -32.86
CA ASP A 377 2.30 -35.75 -33.79
C ASP A 377 1.29 -35.22 -34.80
N ARG A 378 1.76 -34.93 -35.99
CA ARG A 378 0.95 -34.51 -37.16
C ARG A 378 1.07 -35.50 -38.32
N ALA A 379 1.31 -36.79 -37.98
CA ALA A 379 1.45 -37.82 -38.98
C ALA A 379 0.22 -37.94 -39.88
N ALA A 380 -0.99 -37.78 -39.34
CA ALA A 380 -2.21 -37.89 -40.07
C ALA A 380 -2.54 -36.65 -40.95
N THR A 381 -2.04 -35.48 -40.58
CA THR A 381 -2.37 -34.20 -41.27
C THR A 381 -1.27 -33.73 -42.22
N THR A 382 -0.01 -33.79 -41.80
CA THR A 382 1.15 -33.26 -42.52
C THR A 382 2.31 -34.29 -42.65
N GLY A 383 2.14 -35.48 -42.12
CA GLY A 383 3.10 -36.59 -42.28
C GLY A 383 4.34 -36.51 -41.39
N PHE A 384 4.39 -35.68 -40.33
CA PHE A 384 5.59 -35.61 -39.51
C PHE A 384 5.32 -35.78 -38.00
N LYS A 385 6.33 -36.23 -37.29
CA LYS A 385 6.43 -36.26 -35.83
C LYS A 385 7.68 -35.51 -35.37
N SER A 386 7.55 -34.76 -34.30
CA SER A 386 8.68 -33.99 -33.75
C SER A 386 8.69 -34.09 -32.23
N SER A 387 9.87 -34.32 -31.65
CA SER A 387 10.11 -34.19 -30.22
C SER A 387 11.22 -33.18 -29.98
N LYS A 388 11.01 -32.27 -29.04
CA LYS A 388 11.99 -31.22 -28.69
C LYS A 388 12.18 -31.22 -27.20
N THR A 389 13.43 -31.22 -26.77
CA THR A 389 13.82 -30.97 -25.38
C THR A 389 14.79 -29.80 -25.36
N GLY A 390 14.58 -28.82 -24.54
CA GLY A 390 15.41 -27.63 -24.45
C GLY A 390 15.67 -27.25 -22.99
N PHE A 391 16.89 -26.79 -22.78
CA PHE A 391 17.29 -26.18 -21.50
C PHE A 391 17.71 -24.74 -21.78
N SER A 392 17.32 -23.82 -20.89
CA SER A 392 17.74 -22.42 -20.93
C SER A 392 18.16 -21.93 -19.55
N LEU A 393 19.17 -21.09 -19.51
CA LEU A 393 19.62 -20.34 -18.36
C LEU A 393 19.60 -18.86 -18.74
N GLY A 394 18.89 -18.06 -17.97
CA GLY A 394 18.79 -16.61 -18.14
C GLY A 394 19.26 -15.88 -16.87
N MET A 395 19.87 -14.72 -17.04
CA MET A 395 20.29 -13.82 -15.99
C MET A 395 19.91 -12.38 -16.38
#